data_55f2eef39e96b30510bdc6fcae5dba21
#
_entry.id   55f2eef39e96b30510bdc6fcae5dba21
#
_cell.length_a   1.000
_cell.length_b   1.000
_cell.length_c   1.000
_cell.angle_alpha   90.00
_cell.angle_beta   90.00
_cell.angle_gamma   90.00
#
_symmetry.space_group_name_H-M   'P 1'
#
loop_
_entity.id
_entity.type
_entity.pdbx_description
1 polymer ?
#
loop_
_entity_poly.entity_id
_entity_poly.type
_entity_poly.pdbx_seq_one_letter_code
_entity_poly.pdbx_strand_id
1 'polypeptide(L)'
;VFRGDTTVYNAGAFKTMADDRFAELLKQLPGVEIKDNKIYAEGQEVKRVLIDGKNLFGSKTSYALTDLEASDVRSVRVYEDFSPEAKRLGDNTAEKEKVMDVETKSKRGYILGGNLEGTLGASLERDYSGRHEIRHSEAGSFYRNTERGNWRLEASNSKDNIRQGEGVSFDSKTTPTKQTDAQADYTLRRGDSTNVSTAVRFGRSRQSSTGSSQTEYFPTEAYALRNEESRNESLSKSLSAEISNYVNIQRKKKVFGAMTTFSIDDGSTSGTAARSSGSTTKRPGRTSTATPTDATSD
;
A
#
# COMPACT_ATOMS: atom_id res chain seq x y z
N VAL A 1 9.74 3.73 34.46
CA VAL A 1 10.80 3.98 35.46
C VAL A 1 11.97 4.63 34.72
N PHE A 2 12.40 5.79 35.19
CA PHE A 2 13.59 6.49 34.67
C PHE A 2 14.86 5.90 35.29
N ARG A 3 15.85 5.63 34.46
CA ARG A 3 17.21 5.21 34.88
C ARG A 3 18.24 6.04 34.13
N GLY A 4 18.66 7.19 34.72
CA GLY A 4 19.48 8.18 34.02
C GLY A 4 18.74 8.76 32.81
N ASP A 5 19.39 8.78 31.64
CA ASP A 5 18.79 9.27 30.37
C ASP A 5 17.95 8.20 29.65
N THR A 6 17.57 7.10 30.34
CA THR A 6 16.81 5.99 29.76
C THR A 6 15.43 5.88 30.38
N THR A 7 14.40 5.94 29.56
CA THR A 7 13.03 5.66 29.97
C THR A 7 12.72 4.18 29.77
N VAL A 8 12.25 3.49 30.81
CA VAL A 8 11.93 2.06 30.76
C VAL A 8 10.45 1.83 31.01
N TYR A 9 9.79 1.18 30.07
CA TYR A 9 8.41 0.73 30.15
C TYR A 9 8.37 -0.78 30.36
N ASN A 10 7.63 -1.23 31.37
CA ASN A 10 7.34 -2.65 31.56
C ASN A 10 6.08 -3.01 30.77
N ALA A 11 6.20 -3.85 29.75
CA ALA A 11 5.08 -4.23 28.91
C ALA A 11 3.95 -4.91 29.68
N GLY A 12 4.27 -5.66 30.74
CA GLY A 12 3.28 -6.31 31.58
C GLY A 12 2.37 -5.37 32.39
N ALA A 13 2.66 -4.07 32.43
CA ALA A 13 1.81 -3.06 33.06
C ALA A 13 0.68 -2.57 32.14
N PHE A 14 0.69 -2.94 30.87
CA PHE A 14 -0.27 -2.53 29.86
C PHE A 14 -1.11 -3.73 29.40
N LYS A 15 -2.39 -3.47 29.13
CA LYS A 15 -3.29 -4.53 28.66
C LYS A 15 -3.12 -4.71 27.16
N THR A 16 -2.66 -5.89 26.76
CA THR A 16 -2.59 -6.32 25.36
C THR A 16 -3.32 -7.64 25.19
N MET A 17 -3.94 -7.84 24.03
CA MET A 17 -4.51 -9.12 23.62
C MET A 17 -3.40 -10.03 23.06
N ALA A 18 -3.69 -11.30 22.92
CA ALA A 18 -2.69 -12.29 22.47
C ALA A 18 -2.22 -12.06 21.03
N ASP A 19 -3.10 -11.50 20.21
CA ASP A 19 -2.90 -11.19 18.78
C ASP A 19 -2.50 -9.73 18.51
N ASP A 20 -2.40 -8.89 19.55
CA ASP A 20 -1.98 -7.51 19.41
C ASP A 20 -0.55 -7.42 18.87
N ARG A 21 -0.36 -6.50 17.93
CA ARG A 21 0.96 -6.14 17.44
C ARG A 21 1.64 -5.11 18.33
N PHE A 22 2.93 -4.98 18.18
CA PHE A 22 3.73 -4.02 18.94
C PHE A 22 3.19 -2.59 18.83
N ALA A 23 2.61 -2.22 17.70
CA ALA A 23 1.93 -0.95 17.51
C ALA A 23 0.85 -0.68 18.56
N GLU A 24 0.06 -1.69 18.93
CA GLU A 24 -1.02 -1.52 19.93
C GLU A 24 -0.47 -1.32 21.33
N LEU A 25 0.64 -1.99 21.66
CA LEU A 25 1.36 -1.74 22.91
C LEU A 25 1.94 -0.32 22.95
N LEU A 26 2.58 0.14 21.87
CA LEU A 26 3.18 1.48 21.81
C LEU A 26 2.17 2.61 21.99
N LYS A 27 0.96 2.46 21.46
CA LYS A 27 -0.13 3.45 21.64
C LYS A 27 -0.52 3.66 23.11
N GLN A 28 -0.22 2.70 23.97
CA GLN A 28 -0.51 2.79 25.41
C GLN A 28 0.65 3.37 26.23
N LEU A 29 1.86 3.46 25.63
CA LEU A 29 3.03 3.97 26.34
C LEU A 29 3.00 5.50 26.45
N PRO A 30 3.13 6.08 27.67
CA PRO A 30 3.14 7.52 27.83
C PRO A 30 4.32 8.16 27.09
N GLY A 31 4.05 9.22 26.31
CA GLY A 31 5.09 9.93 25.56
C GLY A 31 5.58 9.22 24.30
N VAL A 32 4.90 8.14 23.88
CA VAL A 32 5.16 7.44 22.62
C VAL A 32 3.98 7.66 21.68
N GLU A 33 4.26 8.02 20.45
CA GLU A 33 3.28 8.27 19.41
C GLU A 33 3.65 7.57 18.11
N ILE A 34 2.66 7.17 17.34
CA ILE A 34 2.85 6.62 15.98
C ILE A 34 2.19 7.57 15.00
N LYS A 35 2.98 8.15 14.08
CA LYS A 35 2.52 9.06 13.02
C LYS A 35 3.15 8.64 11.70
N ASP A 36 2.37 8.55 10.64
CA ASP A 36 2.85 8.20 9.29
C ASP A 36 3.73 6.93 9.27
N ASN A 37 3.34 5.92 10.03
CA ASN A 37 4.07 4.66 10.18
C ASN A 37 5.49 4.81 10.80
N LYS A 38 5.75 5.93 11.48
CA LYS A 38 6.97 6.22 12.22
C LYS A 38 6.69 6.29 13.71
N ILE A 39 7.66 5.91 14.50
CA ILE A 39 7.59 5.93 15.96
C ILE A 39 8.23 7.22 16.46
N TYR A 40 7.54 7.94 17.33
CA TYR A 40 8.05 9.10 18.06
C TYR A 40 8.06 8.78 19.56
N ALA A 41 9.12 9.12 20.23
CA ALA A 41 9.23 9.00 21.69
C ALA A 41 9.74 10.32 22.25
N GLU A 42 9.05 10.84 23.28
CA GLU A 42 9.36 12.13 23.91
C GLU A 42 9.47 13.29 22.89
N GLY A 43 8.62 13.26 21.85
CA GLY A 43 8.56 14.27 20.79
C GLY A 43 9.62 14.12 19.69
N GLN A 44 10.52 13.15 19.77
CA GLN A 44 11.56 12.90 18.77
C GLN A 44 11.31 11.61 17.99
N GLU A 45 11.64 11.62 16.68
CA GLU A 45 11.53 10.41 15.85
C GLU A 45 12.53 9.34 16.28
N VAL A 46 12.04 8.14 16.55
CA VAL A 46 12.88 6.97 16.84
C VAL A 46 13.55 6.50 15.55
N LYS A 47 14.85 6.68 15.44
CA LYS A 47 15.62 6.35 14.24
C LYS A 47 15.97 4.86 14.14
N ARG A 48 16.07 4.18 15.27
CA ARG A 48 16.37 2.74 15.33
C ARG A 48 15.49 2.03 16.35
N VAL A 49 15.01 0.85 15.94
CA VAL A 49 14.39 -0.10 16.86
C VAL A 49 15.28 -1.33 16.96
N LEU A 50 15.72 -1.62 18.16
CA LEU A 50 16.53 -2.80 18.47
C LEU A 50 15.64 -3.86 19.13
N ILE A 51 15.94 -5.11 18.91
CA ILE A 51 15.33 -6.24 19.58
C ILE A 51 16.43 -7.01 20.32
N ASP A 52 16.36 -7.05 21.65
CA ASP A 52 17.39 -7.63 22.50
C ASP A 52 18.79 -7.08 22.20
N GLY A 53 18.89 -5.76 21.97
CA GLY A 53 20.11 -5.05 21.62
C GLY A 53 20.56 -5.21 20.16
N LYS A 54 19.82 -5.91 19.31
CA LYS A 54 20.19 -6.21 17.93
C LYS A 54 19.29 -5.48 16.93
N ASN A 55 19.87 -4.92 15.89
CA ASN A 55 19.13 -4.28 14.82
C ASN A 55 18.57 -5.33 13.83
N LEU A 56 17.37 -5.84 14.09
CA LEU A 56 16.73 -6.83 13.23
C LEU A 56 16.03 -6.22 12.01
N PHE A 57 15.64 -4.94 12.08
CA PHE A 57 14.84 -4.28 11.03
C PHE A 57 15.67 -3.37 10.12
N GLY A 58 16.94 -3.12 10.46
CA GLY A 58 17.78 -2.16 9.73
C GLY A 58 17.24 -0.73 9.87
N SER A 59 17.05 -0.06 8.75
CA SER A 59 16.45 1.29 8.69
C SER A 59 14.93 1.29 8.64
N LYS A 60 14.29 0.13 8.49
CA LYS A 60 12.82 0.00 8.35
C LYS A 60 12.18 -0.21 9.72
N THR A 61 12.18 0.83 10.56
CA THR A 61 11.60 0.78 11.93
C THR A 61 10.11 0.46 11.94
N SER A 62 9.39 0.78 10.85
CA SER A 62 7.96 0.46 10.69
C SER A 62 7.66 -1.03 10.73
N TYR A 63 8.59 -1.89 10.33
CA TYR A 63 8.39 -3.33 10.42
C TYR A 63 8.32 -3.83 11.87
N ALA A 64 8.90 -3.12 12.82
CA ALA A 64 8.73 -3.46 14.23
C ALA A 64 7.25 -3.37 14.66
N LEU A 65 6.50 -2.41 14.10
CA LEU A 65 5.10 -2.19 14.44
C LEU A 65 4.20 -3.37 14.06
N THR A 66 4.51 -4.02 12.95
CA THR A 66 3.68 -5.09 12.36
C THR A 66 4.21 -6.50 12.60
N ASP A 67 5.53 -6.64 12.70
CA ASP A 67 6.19 -7.95 12.72
C ASP A 67 6.41 -8.49 14.14
N LEU A 68 6.43 -7.60 15.16
CA LEU A 68 6.61 -7.98 16.54
C LEU A 68 5.26 -8.12 17.24
N GLU A 69 5.06 -9.25 17.93
CA GLU A 69 3.87 -9.47 18.74
C GLU A 69 4.02 -8.77 20.11
N ALA A 70 2.99 -8.05 20.53
CA ALA A 70 2.98 -7.39 21.85
C ALA A 70 3.14 -8.40 23.00
N SER A 71 2.61 -9.61 22.82
CA SER A 71 2.68 -10.71 23.79
C SER A 71 4.11 -11.17 24.10
N ASP A 72 5.04 -11.04 23.13
CA ASP A 72 6.47 -11.41 23.32
C ASP A 72 7.31 -10.29 23.93
N VAL A 73 6.77 -9.08 24.04
CA VAL A 73 7.49 -7.94 24.64
C VAL A 73 7.53 -8.07 26.15
N ARG A 74 8.73 -7.93 26.74
CA ARG A 74 8.95 -7.86 28.17
C ARG A 74 9.05 -6.41 28.65
N SER A 75 9.91 -5.64 28.01
CA SER A 75 10.13 -4.23 28.32
C SER A 75 10.56 -3.45 27.09
N VAL A 76 10.28 -2.16 27.10
CA VAL A 76 10.71 -1.21 26.07
C VAL A 76 11.59 -0.16 26.74
N ARG A 77 12.79 0.04 26.22
CA ARG A 77 13.73 1.05 26.66
C ARG A 77 13.87 2.12 25.59
N VAL A 78 13.78 3.37 25.97
CA VAL A 78 13.98 4.52 25.08
C VAL A 78 15.13 5.34 25.62
N TYR A 79 16.11 5.61 24.78
CA TYR A 79 17.31 6.36 25.15
C TYR A 79 17.94 7.03 23.93
N GLU A 80 18.90 7.91 24.17
CA GLU A 80 19.69 8.54 23.13
C GLU A 80 21.04 7.84 22.95
N ASP A 81 21.41 7.58 21.71
CA ASP A 81 22.64 6.89 21.37
C ASP A 81 23.25 7.45 20.08
N PHE A 82 24.54 7.35 19.94
CA PHE A 82 25.21 7.72 18.69
C PHE A 82 24.80 6.76 17.57
N SER A 83 24.72 7.27 16.35
CA SER A 83 24.52 6.43 15.18
C SER A 83 25.64 5.37 15.07
N PRO A 84 25.39 4.22 14.44
CA PRO A 84 26.43 3.21 14.20
C PRO A 84 27.62 3.79 13.42
N GLU A 85 27.36 4.77 12.56
CA GLU A 85 28.38 5.45 11.79
C GLU A 85 29.27 6.34 12.67
N ALA A 86 28.68 7.15 13.54
CA ALA A 86 29.40 7.99 14.49
C ALA A 86 30.28 7.14 15.41
N LYS A 87 29.73 6.04 15.95
CA LYS A 87 30.49 5.08 16.77
C LYS A 87 31.68 4.48 16.00
N ARG A 88 31.48 4.10 14.75
CA ARG A 88 32.53 3.53 13.91
C ARG A 88 33.62 4.53 13.56
N LEU A 89 33.27 5.81 13.40
CA LEU A 89 34.23 6.89 13.15
C LEU A 89 34.91 7.42 14.40
N GLY A 90 34.39 7.05 15.58
CA GLY A 90 34.86 7.59 16.88
C GLY A 90 34.47 9.06 17.05
N ASP A 91 33.39 9.49 16.36
CA ASP A 91 32.91 10.87 16.43
C ASP A 91 31.99 11.04 17.64
N ASN A 92 32.55 11.54 18.72
CA ASN A 92 31.83 11.84 19.95
C ASN A 92 31.13 13.22 19.91
N THR A 93 31.25 13.96 18.81
CA THR A 93 30.60 15.26 18.60
C THR A 93 29.35 15.16 17.75
N ALA A 94 29.09 13.99 17.17
CA ALA A 94 27.89 13.72 16.40
C ALA A 94 26.62 13.86 17.28
N GLU A 95 25.54 14.29 16.66
CA GLU A 95 24.25 14.33 17.32
C GLU A 95 23.76 12.92 17.65
N LYS A 96 23.26 12.74 18.87
CA LYS A 96 22.66 11.48 19.30
C LYS A 96 21.27 11.34 18.69
N GLU A 97 20.89 10.13 18.38
CA GLU A 97 19.59 9.78 17.86
C GLU A 97 18.75 9.02 18.89
N LYS A 98 17.43 9.17 18.84
CA LYS A 98 16.51 8.44 19.70
C LYS A 98 16.46 6.98 19.25
N VAL A 99 16.70 6.07 20.20
CA VAL A 99 16.73 4.61 19.99
C VAL A 99 15.71 3.96 20.91
N MET A 100 14.98 3.02 20.38
CA MET A 100 14.07 2.17 21.14
C MET A 100 14.62 0.74 21.14
N ASP A 101 14.86 0.17 22.30
CA ASP A 101 15.31 -1.21 22.46
C ASP A 101 14.25 -2.03 23.18
N VAL A 102 13.74 -3.03 22.48
CA VAL A 102 12.69 -3.92 22.94
C VAL A 102 13.30 -5.21 23.46
N GLU A 103 13.14 -5.47 24.73
CA GLU A 103 13.52 -6.75 25.32
C GLU A 103 12.37 -7.74 25.12
N THR A 104 12.67 -8.90 24.50
CA THR A 104 11.69 -9.96 24.29
C THR A 104 11.71 -11.00 25.38
N LYS A 105 10.57 -11.69 25.57
CA LYS A 105 10.48 -12.84 26.49
C LYS A 105 11.20 -14.05 25.92
N SER A 106 11.08 -14.24 24.60
CA SER A 106 11.60 -15.42 23.88
C SER A 106 13.10 -15.38 23.65
N LYS A 107 13.71 -14.19 23.54
CA LYS A 107 15.15 -13.99 23.26
C LYS A 107 15.71 -14.80 22.09
N ARG A 108 14.87 -15.05 21.08
CA ARG A 108 15.21 -15.93 19.94
C ARG A 108 16.28 -15.34 19.02
N GLY A 109 16.46 -14.02 19.01
CA GLY A 109 17.38 -13.33 18.10
C GLY A 109 16.92 -13.30 16.65
N TYR A 110 15.69 -13.68 16.37
CA TYR A 110 15.01 -13.54 15.10
C TYR A 110 13.50 -13.37 15.29
N ILE A 111 12.85 -12.74 14.35
CA ILE A 111 11.41 -12.66 14.26
C ILE A 111 11.00 -13.39 12.98
N LEU A 112 10.05 -14.31 13.10
CA LEU A 112 9.45 -15.05 12.00
C LEU A 112 7.96 -14.92 12.13
N GLY A 113 7.27 -14.55 11.08
CA GLY A 113 5.84 -14.39 11.10
C GLY A 113 5.24 -14.22 9.72
N GLY A 114 3.95 -14.02 9.71
CA GLY A 114 3.16 -13.73 8.52
C GLY A 114 1.75 -13.38 8.93
N ASN A 115 1.01 -12.81 7.99
CA ASN A 115 -0.41 -12.56 8.12
C ASN A 115 -1.13 -12.98 6.85
N LEU A 116 -2.38 -13.36 7.01
CA LEU A 116 -3.32 -13.59 5.91
C LEU A 116 -4.56 -12.78 6.21
N GLU A 117 -4.98 -11.99 5.27
CA GLU A 117 -6.17 -11.16 5.36
C GLU A 117 -7.07 -11.48 4.19
N GLY A 118 -8.38 -11.53 4.44
CA GLY A 118 -9.37 -11.75 3.40
C GLY A 118 -10.62 -10.95 3.68
N THR A 119 -11.12 -10.26 2.67
CA THR A 119 -12.38 -9.53 2.73
C THR A 119 -13.26 -9.98 1.58
N LEU A 120 -14.51 -10.30 1.88
CA LEU A 120 -15.53 -10.63 0.90
C LEU A 120 -16.72 -9.70 1.10
N GLY A 121 -17.15 -9.06 0.03
CA GLY A 121 -18.32 -8.19 0.02
C GLY A 121 -19.16 -8.39 -1.22
N ALA A 122 -20.44 -8.05 -1.14
CA ALA A 122 -21.33 -8.01 -2.28
C ALA A 122 -21.94 -6.61 -2.37
N SER A 123 -22.05 -6.08 -3.59
CA SER A 123 -22.78 -4.85 -3.83
C SER A 123 -24.27 -5.13 -3.71
N LEU A 124 -24.99 -4.28 -2.98
CA LEU A 124 -26.46 -4.30 -2.96
C LEU A 124 -27.05 -3.75 -4.27
N GLU A 125 -26.29 -2.93 -4.98
CA GLU A 125 -26.67 -2.43 -6.30
C GLU A 125 -26.35 -3.46 -7.37
N ARG A 126 -27.23 -3.54 -8.36
CA ARG A 126 -27.02 -4.37 -9.55
C ARG A 126 -26.23 -3.60 -10.59
N ASP A 127 -25.33 -4.28 -11.28
CA ASP A 127 -24.65 -3.74 -12.44
C ASP A 127 -25.64 -3.57 -13.64
N TYR A 128 -25.15 -3.05 -14.75
CA TYR A 128 -25.95 -2.90 -15.97
C TYR A 128 -26.48 -4.23 -16.54
N SER A 129 -25.86 -5.35 -16.17
CA SER A 129 -26.30 -6.70 -16.52
C SER A 129 -27.31 -7.29 -15.52
N GLY A 130 -27.69 -6.54 -14.49
CA GLY A 130 -28.63 -6.95 -13.46
C GLY A 130 -28.03 -7.89 -12.39
N ARG A 131 -26.70 -8.03 -12.35
CA ARG A 131 -26.00 -8.90 -11.41
C ARG A 131 -25.48 -8.12 -10.22
N HIS A 132 -25.48 -8.78 -9.05
CA HIS A 132 -24.76 -8.27 -7.89
C HIS A 132 -23.26 -8.46 -8.08
N GLU A 133 -22.51 -7.44 -7.79
CA GLU A 133 -21.07 -7.49 -7.92
C GLU A 133 -20.44 -8.04 -6.65
N ILE A 134 -19.65 -9.11 -6.80
CA ILE A 134 -18.85 -9.65 -5.71
C ILE A 134 -17.50 -8.93 -5.72
N ARG A 135 -17.16 -8.36 -4.58
CA ARG A 135 -15.87 -7.73 -4.28
C ARG A 135 -15.10 -8.61 -3.33
N HIS A 136 -13.82 -8.71 -3.53
CA HIS A 136 -12.94 -9.46 -2.65
C HIS A 136 -11.57 -8.82 -2.60
N SER A 137 -10.89 -9.01 -1.49
CA SER A 137 -9.49 -8.65 -1.33
C SER A 137 -8.84 -9.71 -0.46
N GLU A 138 -7.79 -10.31 -0.96
CA GLU A 138 -6.94 -11.22 -0.24
C GLU A 138 -5.53 -10.65 -0.23
N ALA A 139 -4.88 -10.68 0.93
CA ALA A 139 -3.50 -10.29 1.09
C ALA A 139 -2.79 -11.25 2.04
N GLY A 140 -1.54 -11.52 1.76
CA GLY A 140 -0.72 -12.34 2.62
C GLY A 140 0.71 -11.82 2.65
N SER A 141 1.32 -11.92 3.81
CA SER A 141 2.74 -11.67 3.98
C SER A 141 3.39 -12.78 4.78
N PHE A 142 4.65 -13.05 4.46
CA PHE A 142 5.50 -13.94 5.22
C PHE A 142 6.90 -13.36 5.32
N TYR A 143 7.48 -13.32 6.51
CA TYR A 143 8.73 -12.62 6.74
C TYR A 143 9.61 -13.29 7.80
N ARG A 144 10.91 -13.07 7.66
CA ARG A 144 11.91 -13.40 8.68
C ARG A 144 12.89 -12.26 8.82
N ASN A 145 13.01 -11.75 10.03
CA ASN A 145 13.94 -10.69 10.39
C ASN A 145 15.02 -11.24 11.31
N THR A 146 16.29 -11.03 10.94
CA THR A 146 17.45 -11.42 11.71
C THR A 146 18.49 -10.30 11.70
N GLU A 147 19.46 -10.33 12.61
CA GLU A 147 20.57 -9.39 12.60
C GLU A 147 21.36 -9.41 11.28
N ARG A 148 21.53 -10.58 10.66
CA ARG A 148 22.30 -10.75 9.42
C ARG A 148 21.51 -10.47 8.16
N GLY A 149 20.21 -10.43 8.22
CA GLY A 149 19.40 -10.14 7.05
C GLY A 149 17.93 -10.43 7.27
N ASN A 150 17.15 -9.91 6.36
CA ASN A 150 15.70 -10.03 6.36
C ASN A 150 15.25 -10.54 5.01
N TRP A 151 14.15 -11.27 5.00
CA TRP A 151 13.40 -11.47 3.80
C TRP A 151 11.90 -11.35 4.09
N ARG A 152 11.17 -10.87 3.11
CA ARG A 152 9.74 -10.66 3.16
C ARG A 152 9.13 -11.03 1.82
N LEU A 153 8.06 -11.78 1.86
CA LEU A 153 7.22 -12.10 0.72
C LEU A 153 5.85 -11.51 0.99
N GLU A 154 5.31 -10.79 0.04
CA GLU A 154 3.97 -10.21 0.12
C GLU A 154 3.24 -10.51 -1.18
N ALA A 155 1.98 -10.87 -1.10
CA ALA A 155 1.12 -11.04 -2.24
C ALA A 155 -0.27 -10.53 -1.90
N SER A 156 -0.90 -9.88 -2.87
CA SER A 156 -2.28 -9.43 -2.75
C SER A 156 -3.03 -9.64 -4.06
N ASN A 157 -4.32 -9.88 -3.93
CA ASN A 157 -5.23 -9.95 -5.04
C ASN A 157 -6.55 -9.28 -4.62
N SER A 158 -7.02 -8.38 -5.42
CA SER A 158 -8.24 -7.66 -5.12
C SER A 158 -9.10 -7.42 -6.35
N LYS A 159 -10.40 -7.38 -6.12
CA LYS A 159 -11.41 -6.88 -7.05
C LYS A 159 -12.25 -5.86 -6.31
N ASP A 160 -11.90 -4.60 -6.46
CA ASP A 160 -12.60 -3.51 -5.79
C ASP A 160 -12.79 -2.29 -6.70
N ASN A 161 -13.75 -1.45 -6.34
CA ASN A 161 -13.93 -0.15 -6.96
C ASN A 161 -13.01 0.84 -6.26
N ILE A 162 -11.88 1.15 -6.87
CA ILE A 162 -11.02 2.22 -6.39
C ILE A 162 -11.73 3.54 -6.68
N ARG A 163 -12.30 4.17 -5.66
CA ARG A 163 -12.68 5.57 -5.73
C ARG A 163 -11.39 6.40 -5.68
N GLN A 164 -10.85 6.72 -6.83
CA GLN A 164 -9.81 7.72 -6.93
C GLN A 164 -10.44 9.11 -6.85
N GLY A 165 -10.21 9.77 -5.72
CA GLY A 165 -10.42 11.20 -5.56
C GLY A 165 -11.82 11.62 -5.10
N GLU A 166 -11.84 12.57 -4.19
CA GLU A 166 -13.03 13.36 -3.83
C GLU A 166 -13.42 14.29 -5.01
N GLY A 167 -14.02 13.71 -6.02
CA GLY A 167 -14.69 14.44 -7.08
C GLY A 167 -16.09 13.88 -7.22
N VAL A 168 -17.09 14.69 -6.95
CA VAL A 168 -18.49 14.36 -7.27
C VAL A 168 -18.59 14.33 -8.80
N SER A 169 -18.35 13.17 -9.40
CA SER A 169 -18.70 12.90 -10.78
C SER A 169 -20.08 12.25 -10.77
N PHE A 170 -21.05 12.98 -11.23
CA PHE A 170 -22.35 12.44 -11.51
C PHE A 170 -22.23 11.50 -12.72
N ASP A 171 -22.73 10.26 -12.58
CA ASP A 171 -22.95 9.26 -13.63
C ASP A 171 -21.78 8.43 -14.21
N SER A 172 -20.70 8.20 -13.49
CA SER A 172 -19.85 7.08 -13.87
C SER A 172 -20.00 5.92 -12.89
N LYS A 173 -20.69 4.86 -13.29
CA LYS A 173 -20.59 3.55 -12.61
C LYS A 173 -19.20 3.00 -12.88
N THR A 174 -18.29 3.23 -11.97
CA THR A 174 -16.94 2.65 -12.03
C THR A 174 -17.03 1.14 -11.83
N THR A 175 -16.63 0.40 -12.85
CA THR A 175 -16.45 -1.05 -12.76
C THR A 175 -15.24 -1.38 -11.91
N PRO A 176 -15.27 -2.47 -11.13
CA PRO A 176 -14.17 -2.79 -10.22
C PRO A 176 -12.86 -3.05 -10.95
N THR A 177 -11.79 -2.53 -10.39
CA THR A 177 -10.44 -2.83 -10.80
C THR A 177 -10.04 -4.19 -10.23
N LYS A 178 -9.52 -5.07 -11.06
CA LYS A 178 -8.83 -6.28 -10.61
C LYS A 178 -7.35 -5.98 -10.52
N GLN A 179 -6.76 -6.20 -9.35
CA GLN A 179 -5.36 -5.97 -9.10
C GLN A 179 -4.73 -7.20 -8.45
N THR A 180 -3.56 -7.57 -8.91
CA THR A 180 -2.76 -8.65 -8.33
C THR A 180 -1.33 -8.13 -8.22
N ASP A 181 -0.78 -8.13 -7.01
CA ASP A 181 0.56 -7.70 -6.72
C ASP A 181 1.31 -8.78 -5.97
N ALA A 182 2.58 -8.91 -6.26
CA ALA A 182 3.49 -9.78 -5.52
C ALA A 182 4.84 -9.06 -5.35
N GLN A 183 5.38 -9.13 -4.16
CA GLN A 183 6.67 -8.54 -3.83
C GLN A 183 7.51 -9.51 -3.01
N ALA A 184 8.79 -9.57 -3.34
CA ALA A 184 9.79 -10.29 -2.56
C ALA A 184 10.95 -9.35 -2.27
N ASP A 185 11.21 -9.11 -0.99
CA ASP A 185 12.34 -8.32 -0.52
C ASP A 185 13.34 -9.21 0.20
N TYR A 186 14.62 -9.02 -0.11
CA TYR A 186 15.72 -9.66 0.57
C TYR A 186 16.77 -8.62 0.94
N THR A 187 17.21 -8.63 2.17
CA THR A 187 18.29 -7.77 2.64
C THR A 187 19.31 -8.62 3.38
N LEU A 188 20.57 -8.50 2.99
CA LEU A 188 21.72 -9.09 3.66
C LEU A 188 22.53 -7.98 4.33
N ARG A 189 22.87 -8.17 5.61
CA ARG A 189 23.71 -7.26 6.39
C ARG A 189 24.93 -7.99 6.90
N ARG A 190 26.09 -7.35 6.78
CA ARG A 190 27.33 -7.85 7.35
C ARG A 190 27.91 -6.78 8.30
N GLY A 191 27.50 -6.86 9.56
CA GLY A 191 27.75 -5.81 10.54
C GLY A 191 27.11 -4.48 10.12
N ASP A 192 27.57 -3.38 10.66
CA ASP A 192 27.08 -2.03 10.33
C ASP A 192 27.69 -1.47 9.03
N SER A 193 28.54 -2.26 8.36
CA SER A 193 29.38 -1.77 7.25
C SER A 193 28.94 -2.23 5.86
N THR A 194 28.08 -3.22 5.75
CA THR A 194 27.66 -3.75 4.44
C THR A 194 26.17 -4.08 4.46
N ASN A 195 25.45 -3.49 3.53
CA ASN A 195 24.04 -3.76 3.31
C ASN A 195 23.81 -4.02 1.82
N VAL A 196 23.25 -5.16 1.50
CA VAL A 196 22.82 -5.52 0.14
C VAL A 196 21.34 -5.85 0.20
N SER A 197 20.53 -5.16 -0.56
CA SER A 197 19.11 -5.44 -0.65
C SER A 197 18.70 -5.65 -2.10
N THR A 198 17.80 -6.61 -2.29
CA THR A 198 17.17 -6.91 -3.57
C THR A 198 15.66 -6.91 -3.34
N ALA A 199 14.94 -6.21 -4.18
CA ALA A 199 13.48 -6.28 -4.22
C ALA A 199 13.03 -6.70 -5.61
N VAL A 200 12.09 -7.62 -5.67
CA VAL A 200 11.40 -8.06 -6.88
C VAL A 200 9.93 -7.71 -6.69
N ARG A 201 9.37 -6.98 -7.63
CA ARG A 201 7.95 -6.59 -7.62
C ARG A 201 7.31 -7.05 -8.90
N PHE A 202 6.09 -7.52 -8.78
CA PHE A 202 5.24 -7.89 -9.89
C PHE A 202 3.86 -7.27 -9.64
N GLY A 203 3.32 -6.61 -10.64
CA GLY A 203 1.99 -6.01 -10.59
C GLY A 203 1.21 -6.32 -11.86
N ARG A 204 -0.06 -6.65 -11.71
CA ARG A 204 -1.00 -6.80 -12.81
C ARG A 204 -2.30 -6.09 -12.45
N SER A 205 -2.74 -5.17 -13.29
CA SER A 205 -4.06 -4.56 -13.13
C SER A 205 -4.93 -4.73 -14.36
N ARG A 206 -6.23 -4.79 -14.13
CA ARG A 206 -7.24 -4.77 -15.17
C ARG A 206 -8.40 -3.91 -14.70
N GLN A 207 -8.65 -2.83 -15.40
CA GLN A 207 -9.73 -1.92 -15.14
C GLN A 207 -10.65 -1.86 -16.35
N SER A 208 -11.95 -1.99 -16.13
CA SER A 208 -12.95 -1.69 -17.15
C SER A 208 -13.81 -0.53 -16.68
N SER A 209 -14.14 0.37 -17.57
CA SER A 209 -15.09 1.46 -17.28
C SER A 209 -16.16 1.50 -18.35
N THR A 210 -17.38 1.75 -17.93
CA THR A 210 -18.54 1.93 -18.83
C THR A 210 -19.17 3.27 -18.48
N GLY A 211 -19.22 4.16 -19.43
CA GLY A 211 -19.91 5.44 -19.32
C GLY A 211 -21.11 5.48 -20.28
N SER A 212 -22.25 5.94 -19.83
CA SER A 212 -23.38 6.25 -20.70
C SER A 212 -23.79 7.69 -20.45
N SER A 213 -24.11 8.40 -21.52
CA SER A 213 -24.75 9.71 -21.44
C SER A 213 -25.96 9.75 -22.34
N GLN A 214 -27.03 10.33 -21.82
CA GLN A 214 -28.26 10.58 -22.55
C GLN A 214 -28.47 12.09 -22.61
N THR A 215 -28.63 12.62 -23.83
CA THR A 215 -28.87 14.04 -24.05
C THR A 215 -30.23 14.19 -24.75
N GLU A 216 -31.12 14.91 -24.11
CA GLU A 216 -32.40 15.27 -24.63
C GLU A 216 -32.37 16.72 -25.09
N TYR A 217 -32.71 16.95 -26.37
CA TYR A 217 -32.73 18.29 -26.93
C TYR A 217 -34.18 18.83 -26.94
N PHE A 218 -34.31 20.09 -26.62
CA PHE A 218 -35.59 20.76 -26.66
C PHE A 218 -36.18 20.75 -28.09
N PRO A 219 -37.51 20.65 -28.20
CA PRO A 219 -38.18 20.69 -29.48
C PRO A 219 -37.85 21.97 -30.27
N THR A 220 -37.59 21.81 -31.55
CA THR A 220 -37.40 22.91 -32.51
C THR A 220 -38.49 22.91 -33.54
N GLU A 221 -38.51 23.90 -34.48
CA GLU A 221 -39.49 23.92 -35.59
C GLU A 221 -39.42 22.67 -36.47
N ALA A 222 -38.21 22.09 -36.62
CA ALA A 222 -37.94 20.92 -37.46
C ALA A 222 -38.22 19.58 -36.77
N TYR A 223 -37.97 19.51 -35.44
CA TYR A 223 -38.05 18.27 -34.66
C TYR A 223 -38.91 18.44 -33.42
N ALA A 224 -39.77 17.44 -33.14
CA ALA A 224 -40.62 17.43 -31.95
C ALA A 224 -39.78 17.04 -30.69
N LEU A 225 -38.83 16.10 -30.84
CA LEU A 225 -37.94 15.62 -29.81
C LEU A 225 -36.67 15.04 -30.47
N ARG A 226 -35.52 15.32 -29.89
CA ARG A 226 -34.29 14.66 -30.30
C ARG A 226 -33.55 14.13 -29.07
N ASN A 227 -33.34 12.82 -29.05
CA ASN A 227 -32.58 12.15 -28.00
C ASN A 227 -31.28 11.59 -28.58
N GLU A 228 -30.20 11.82 -27.89
CA GLU A 228 -28.90 11.21 -28.17
C GLU A 228 -28.48 10.36 -26.98
N GLU A 229 -28.19 9.10 -27.22
CA GLU A 229 -27.59 8.20 -26.25
C GLU A 229 -26.19 7.84 -26.72
N SER A 230 -25.20 8.05 -25.87
CA SER A 230 -23.84 7.59 -26.11
C SER A 230 -23.41 6.64 -25.03
N ARG A 231 -22.75 5.54 -25.42
CA ARG A 231 -22.21 4.54 -24.55
C ARG A 231 -20.74 4.35 -24.87
N ASN A 232 -19.89 4.52 -23.86
CA ASN A 232 -18.46 4.31 -23.97
C ASN A 232 -18.05 3.16 -23.06
N GLU A 233 -17.34 2.21 -23.60
CA GLU A 233 -16.72 1.12 -22.84
C GLU A 233 -15.21 1.20 -23.04
N SER A 234 -14.45 1.15 -21.97
CA SER A 234 -12.99 1.08 -22.04
C SER A 234 -12.47 -0.04 -21.16
N LEU A 235 -11.43 -0.71 -21.64
CA LEU A 235 -10.71 -1.76 -20.93
C LEU A 235 -9.22 -1.39 -20.91
N SER A 236 -8.70 -1.14 -19.72
CA SER A 236 -7.27 -0.92 -19.49
C SER A 236 -6.67 -2.14 -18.80
N LYS A 237 -5.52 -2.57 -19.28
CA LYS A 237 -4.73 -3.65 -18.71
C LYS A 237 -3.30 -3.15 -18.54
N SER A 238 -2.68 -3.44 -17.41
CA SER A 238 -1.26 -3.21 -17.21
C SER A 238 -0.60 -4.41 -16.56
N LEU A 239 0.65 -4.61 -16.92
CA LEU A 239 1.56 -5.60 -16.36
C LEU A 239 2.86 -4.87 -16.06
N SER A 240 3.36 -4.99 -14.83
CA SER A 240 4.65 -4.42 -14.44
C SER A 240 5.50 -5.48 -13.75
N ALA A 241 6.78 -5.48 -14.02
CA ALA A 241 7.75 -6.25 -13.28
C ALA A 241 8.99 -5.40 -13.02
N GLU A 242 9.47 -5.40 -11.80
CA GLU A 242 10.62 -4.61 -11.38
C GLU A 242 11.57 -5.47 -10.56
N ILE A 243 12.85 -5.35 -10.83
CA ILE A 243 13.93 -5.88 -9.99
C ILE A 243 14.83 -4.71 -9.63
N SER A 244 14.94 -4.42 -8.35
CA SER A 244 15.81 -3.38 -7.84
C SER A 244 16.85 -3.96 -6.87
N ASN A 245 18.10 -3.55 -7.06
CA ASN A 245 19.20 -3.96 -6.20
C ASN A 245 19.85 -2.71 -5.61
N TYR A 246 20.16 -2.78 -4.34
CA TYR A 246 20.89 -1.74 -3.64
C TYR A 246 22.05 -2.34 -2.86
N VAL A 247 23.23 -1.79 -3.07
CA VAL A 247 24.45 -2.19 -2.37
C VAL A 247 25.02 -0.97 -1.67
N ASN A 248 25.27 -1.08 -0.39
CA ASN A 248 25.97 -0.06 0.39
C ASN A 248 27.08 -0.73 1.19
N ILE A 249 28.31 -0.29 0.93
CA ILE A 249 29.51 -0.78 1.61
C ILE A 249 30.21 0.41 2.26
N GLN A 250 30.33 0.38 3.55
CA GLN A 250 31.03 1.41 4.31
C GLN A 250 32.32 0.83 4.90
N ARG A 251 33.46 1.43 4.60
CA ARG A 251 34.75 1.05 5.16
C ARG A 251 35.48 2.28 5.67
N LYS A 252 35.71 2.36 6.99
CA LYS A 252 36.35 3.51 7.64
C LYS A 252 35.72 4.84 7.17
N LYS A 253 36.47 5.66 6.44
CA LYS A 253 36.01 6.95 5.90
C LYS A 253 35.47 6.87 4.45
N LYS A 254 35.36 5.66 3.87
CA LYS A 254 34.90 5.46 2.49
C LYS A 254 33.53 4.82 2.47
N VAL A 255 32.64 5.38 1.70
CA VAL A 255 31.29 4.85 1.44
C VAL A 255 31.19 4.55 -0.05
N PHE A 256 30.75 3.35 -0.39
CA PHE A 256 30.42 2.95 -1.73
C PHE A 256 28.95 2.57 -1.76
N GLY A 257 28.17 3.21 -2.63
CA GLY A 257 26.77 2.88 -2.86
C GLY A 257 26.53 2.65 -4.34
N ALA A 258 25.79 1.62 -4.67
CA ALA A 258 25.31 1.36 -6.03
C ALA A 258 23.85 0.94 -5.97
N MET A 259 23.07 1.43 -6.93
CA MET A 259 21.68 1.04 -7.13
C MET A 259 21.49 0.68 -8.59
N THR A 260 20.84 -0.44 -8.84
CA THR A 260 20.42 -0.85 -10.17
C THR A 260 18.94 -1.21 -10.13
N THR A 261 18.19 -0.70 -11.09
CA THR A 261 16.77 -1.02 -11.25
C THR A 261 16.55 -1.46 -12.69
N PHE A 262 15.87 -2.55 -12.86
CA PHE A 262 15.36 -3.02 -14.14
C PHE A 262 13.84 -3.15 -14.03
N SER A 263 13.11 -2.49 -14.92
CA SER A 263 11.65 -2.54 -14.96
C SER A 263 11.17 -2.88 -16.37
N ILE A 264 10.10 -3.64 -16.44
CA ILE A 264 9.33 -3.89 -17.65
C ILE A 264 7.89 -3.51 -17.34
N ASP A 265 7.35 -2.60 -18.12
CA ASP A 265 5.97 -2.18 -18.04
C ASP A 265 5.32 -2.41 -19.40
N ASP A 266 4.20 -3.14 -19.41
CA ASP A 266 3.36 -3.35 -20.58
C ASP A 266 1.94 -2.89 -20.25
N GLY A 267 1.38 -2.04 -21.09
CA GLY A 267 0.04 -1.50 -20.90
C GLY A 267 -0.72 -1.43 -22.22
N SER A 268 -1.96 -1.84 -22.20
CA SER A 268 -2.87 -1.71 -23.33
C SER A 268 -4.21 -1.12 -22.88
N THR A 269 -4.75 -0.22 -23.67
CA THR A 269 -6.09 0.33 -23.48
C THR A 269 -6.86 0.13 -24.77
N SER A 270 -8.04 -0.49 -24.69
CA SER A 270 -8.98 -0.63 -25.79
C SER A 270 -10.30 -0.01 -25.37
N GLY A 271 -10.98 0.65 -26.28
CA GLY A 271 -12.27 1.26 -26.02
C GLY A 271 -13.18 1.13 -27.24
N THR A 272 -14.48 1.00 -26.98
CA THR A 272 -15.52 1.07 -27.99
C THR A 272 -16.49 2.17 -27.59
N ALA A 273 -16.88 2.99 -28.58
CA ALA A 273 -17.89 4.01 -28.40
C ALA A 273 -19.08 3.70 -29.35
N ALA A 274 -20.25 3.63 -28.79
CA ALA A 274 -21.48 3.51 -29.56
C ALA A 274 -22.33 4.77 -29.32
N ARG A 275 -22.82 5.34 -30.41
CA ARG A 275 -23.73 6.50 -30.36
C ARG A 275 -24.99 6.17 -31.13
N SER A 276 -26.14 6.31 -30.50
CA SER A 276 -27.42 6.22 -31.16
C SER A 276 -28.17 7.56 -31.08
N SER A 277 -28.78 8.00 -32.17
CA SER A 277 -29.58 9.20 -32.18
C SER A 277 -30.96 8.90 -32.76
N GLY A 278 -31.99 9.26 -32.03
CA GLY A 278 -33.37 9.17 -32.45
C GLY A 278 -33.99 10.58 -32.58
N SER A 279 -34.62 10.87 -33.70
CA SER A 279 -35.37 12.12 -33.85
C SER A 279 -36.82 11.84 -34.31
N THR A 280 -37.76 12.54 -33.70
CA THR A 280 -39.16 12.51 -34.12
C THR A 280 -39.46 13.81 -34.89
N THR A 281 -39.76 13.70 -36.19
CA THR A 281 -40.06 14.86 -37.02
C THR A 281 -41.51 15.33 -36.79
N LYS A 282 -41.72 16.65 -36.62
CA LYS A 282 -43.06 17.26 -36.63
C LYS A 282 -43.57 17.30 -38.07
N ARG A 283 -44.45 16.39 -38.41
CA ARG A 283 -45.29 16.54 -39.61
C ARG A 283 -46.70 16.92 -39.21
N PRO A 284 -47.41 17.81 -39.93
CA PRO A 284 -48.80 18.06 -39.68
C PRO A 284 -49.58 16.79 -39.90
N GLY A 285 -50.08 16.15 -38.87
CA GLY A 285 -51.03 15.02 -38.92
C GLY A 285 -50.43 13.60 -38.87
N ARG A 286 -49.10 13.35 -38.79
CA ARG A 286 -48.53 12.00 -38.58
C ARG A 286 -47.21 12.02 -37.88
N THR A 287 -47.08 11.29 -36.79
CA THR A 287 -45.82 11.00 -36.12
C THR A 287 -45.15 9.80 -36.78
N SER A 288 -43.99 9.98 -37.41
CA SER A 288 -43.17 8.88 -37.89
C SER A 288 -41.91 8.78 -37.04
N THR A 289 -41.67 7.62 -36.47
CA THR A 289 -40.43 7.29 -35.74
C THR A 289 -39.34 6.88 -36.74
N ALA A 290 -38.24 7.59 -36.78
CA ALA A 290 -37.09 7.18 -37.59
C ALA A 290 -36.29 6.09 -36.85
N THR A 291 -35.88 5.08 -37.57
CA THR A 291 -35.08 3.94 -37.07
C THR A 291 -33.70 4.42 -36.63
N PRO A 292 -33.13 3.93 -35.52
CA PRO A 292 -31.78 4.28 -35.09
C PRO A 292 -30.74 3.77 -36.08
N THR A 293 -29.78 4.61 -36.42
CA THR A 293 -28.59 4.25 -37.18
C THR A 293 -27.47 3.96 -36.20
N ASP A 294 -27.05 2.72 -36.11
CA ASP A 294 -25.85 2.33 -35.39
C ASP A 294 -24.61 2.70 -36.21
N ALA A 295 -23.79 3.59 -35.66
CA ALA A 295 -22.46 3.86 -36.18
C ALA A 295 -21.45 3.27 -35.18
N THR A 296 -20.87 2.12 -35.51
CA THR A 296 -19.71 1.59 -34.85
C THR A 296 -18.46 2.10 -35.55
N SER A 297 -17.57 2.75 -34.83
CA SER A 297 -16.22 3.07 -35.27
C SER A 297 -15.21 2.17 -34.52
N ASP A 298 -14.42 1.44 -35.24
CA ASP A 298 -13.22 0.71 -34.78
C ASP A 298 -12.11 1.70 -34.39
#